data_2fcad618fa74dee618de25983235566b
#
_entry.id   2fcad618fa74dee618de25983235566b
#
_cell.length_a   1.000
_cell.length_b   1.000
_cell.length_c   1.000
_cell.angle_alpha   90.00
_cell.angle_beta   90.00
_cell.angle_gamma   90.00
#
_symmetry.space_group_name_H-M   'P 1'
#
loop_
_entity.id
_entity.type
_entity.pdbx_description
1 polymer ?
#
loop_
_entity_poly.entity_id
_entity_poly.type
_entity_poly.pdbx_seq_one_letter_code
_entity_poly.pdbx_strand_id
1 'polypeptide(L)'
;MVEILGLFSRGKKFTTGQLQVRLDQKVGIRLIQRDLKELESAGVRFVWEKGLGNERIWSIDSKFRTDIRFPIGKDEYFSALFLKDALKVLKGTPIEDAAKHLSEQLDALLPDELLDEIGNFKESNIFENVERGSYDYSGFGDVIQDLIHAILNHKCCSVKYLRGSTGEEGTYLLEPRKILQYDGALYVAAYQREEEIFVPLAIHRIKELRVLDDVFFQTPEYDSSKFRKGRFGIFGANKLEHVELKFDAGIVYHIENRIWDESQEIGYDKKGNLILKMEIGITPELVSWILGWGKYCTVINPVEFHKDINNYY
;
A
#
# COMPACT_ATOMS: atom_id res chain seq x y z
N MET A 1 -7.21 -31.75 6.42
CA MET A 1 -8.58 -31.37 6.05
C MET A 1 -8.78 -29.85 5.97
N VAL A 2 -8.54 -29.07 7.02
CA VAL A 2 -8.72 -27.59 7.00
C VAL A 2 -7.90 -26.92 5.90
N GLU A 3 -6.63 -27.30 5.72
CA GLU A 3 -5.78 -26.78 4.64
C GLU A 3 -6.31 -27.11 3.24
N ILE A 4 -6.89 -28.31 3.07
CA ILE A 4 -7.52 -28.71 1.80
C ILE A 4 -8.71 -27.81 1.50
N LEU A 5 -9.59 -27.56 2.47
CA LEU A 5 -10.71 -26.62 2.32
C LEU A 5 -10.21 -25.21 1.98
N GLY A 6 -9.17 -24.75 2.68
CA GLY A 6 -8.54 -23.44 2.41
C GLY A 6 -8.04 -23.28 0.98
N LEU A 7 -7.52 -24.34 0.36
CA LEU A 7 -7.11 -24.31 -1.04
C LEU A 7 -8.31 -24.16 -1.99
N PHE A 8 -9.40 -24.88 -1.72
CA PHE A 8 -10.60 -24.86 -2.56
C PHE A 8 -11.47 -23.61 -2.37
N SER A 9 -11.44 -22.98 -1.20
CA SER A 9 -12.25 -21.78 -0.92
C SER A 9 -11.95 -20.63 -1.87
N ARG A 10 -10.71 -20.59 -2.41
CA ARG A 10 -10.28 -19.60 -3.41
C ARG A 10 -10.86 -19.86 -4.81
N GLY A 11 -11.78 -20.79 -4.97
CA GLY A 11 -12.41 -21.12 -6.26
C GLY A 11 -11.49 -21.79 -7.26
N LYS A 12 -10.31 -22.24 -6.83
CA LYS A 12 -9.37 -22.96 -7.69
C LYS A 12 -9.76 -24.42 -7.81
N LYS A 13 -9.37 -25.02 -8.94
CA LYS A 13 -9.57 -26.45 -9.23
C LYS A 13 -8.23 -27.14 -9.06
N PHE A 14 -8.22 -28.35 -8.49
CA PHE A 14 -7.01 -29.11 -8.23
C PHE A 14 -7.19 -30.59 -8.54
N THR A 15 -6.15 -31.22 -9.09
CA THR A 15 -6.01 -32.68 -9.03
C THR A 15 -5.44 -33.09 -7.66
N THR A 16 -5.59 -34.37 -7.30
CA THR A 16 -5.00 -34.90 -6.05
C THR A 16 -3.48 -34.74 -6.02
N GLY A 17 -2.81 -34.85 -7.17
CA GLY A 17 -1.38 -34.58 -7.29
C GLY A 17 -1.00 -33.12 -7.03
N GLN A 18 -1.79 -32.18 -7.55
CA GLN A 18 -1.58 -30.75 -7.29
C GLN A 18 -1.82 -30.38 -5.82
N LEU A 19 -2.82 -31.01 -5.19
CA LEU A 19 -3.04 -30.86 -3.74
C LEU A 19 -1.85 -31.36 -2.94
N GLN A 20 -1.28 -32.53 -3.30
CA GLN A 20 -0.10 -33.06 -2.64
C GLN A 20 1.11 -32.09 -2.69
N VAL A 21 1.37 -31.51 -3.85
CA VAL A 21 2.46 -30.52 -4.02
C VAL A 21 2.23 -29.30 -3.13
N ARG A 22 0.99 -28.81 -3.02
CA ARG A 22 0.64 -27.63 -2.23
C ARG A 22 0.62 -27.87 -0.72
N LEU A 23 0.50 -29.12 -0.32
CA LEU A 23 0.61 -29.56 1.08
C LEU A 23 2.05 -30.00 1.41
N ASP A 24 3.04 -29.41 0.72
CA ASP A 24 4.49 -29.63 0.91
C ASP A 24 4.92 -31.10 0.79
N GLN A 25 4.18 -31.92 0.04
CA GLN A 25 4.40 -33.38 -0.13
C GLN A 25 4.41 -34.17 1.20
N LYS A 26 4.06 -33.57 2.32
CA LYS A 26 3.98 -34.22 3.64
C LYS A 26 2.84 -35.23 3.72
N VAL A 27 1.89 -35.14 2.79
CA VAL A 27 0.66 -35.93 2.80
C VAL A 27 0.60 -36.81 1.56
N GLY A 28 0.39 -38.13 1.74
CA GLY A 28 0.25 -39.06 0.63
C GLY A 28 -1.11 -38.91 -0.10
N ILE A 29 -1.13 -39.19 -1.41
CA ILE A 29 -2.33 -39.08 -2.25
C ILE A 29 -3.54 -39.86 -1.67
N ARG A 30 -3.30 -41.04 -1.09
CA ARG A 30 -4.36 -41.85 -0.45
C ARG A 30 -5.01 -41.12 0.74
N LEU A 31 -4.20 -40.39 1.52
CA LEU A 31 -4.72 -39.62 2.65
C LEU A 31 -5.54 -38.43 2.16
N ILE A 32 -5.07 -37.73 1.11
CA ILE A 32 -5.83 -36.64 0.48
C ILE A 32 -7.18 -37.15 -0.04
N GLN A 33 -7.20 -38.30 -0.69
CA GLN A 33 -8.46 -38.89 -1.19
C GLN A 33 -9.40 -39.28 -0.05
N ARG A 34 -8.88 -39.78 1.06
CA ARG A 34 -9.67 -40.07 2.28
C ARG A 34 -10.23 -38.77 2.86
N ASP A 35 -9.39 -37.75 3.01
CA ASP A 35 -9.78 -36.47 3.57
C ASP A 35 -10.86 -35.79 2.71
N LEU A 36 -10.78 -35.84 1.37
CA LEU A 36 -11.83 -35.37 0.48
C LEU A 36 -13.17 -36.10 0.71
N LYS A 37 -13.13 -37.43 0.87
CA LYS A 37 -14.35 -38.21 1.16
C LYS A 37 -14.94 -37.89 2.55
N GLU A 38 -14.09 -37.71 3.55
CA GLU A 38 -14.53 -37.32 4.90
C GLU A 38 -15.18 -35.91 4.87
N LEU A 39 -14.62 -34.98 4.11
CA LEU A 39 -15.23 -33.66 3.89
C LEU A 39 -16.54 -33.74 3.14
N GLU A 40 -16.68 -34.60 2.12
CA GLU A 40 -17.96 -34.86 1.45
C GLU A 40 -19.00 -35.43 2.43
N SER A 41 -18.58 -36.38 3.30
CA SER A 41 -19.43 -36.95 4.32
C SER A 41 -19.84 -35.93 5.40
N ALA A 42 -18.98 -34.92 5.65
CA ALA A 42 -19.28 -33.79 6.52
C ALA A 42 -20.11 -32.67 5.85
N GLY A 43 -20.58 -32.90 4.62
CA GLY A 43 -21.51 -32.02 3.92
C GLY A 43 -20.89 -31.07 2.93
N VAL A 44 -19.55 -31.09 2.73
CA VAL A 44 -18.89 -30.26 1.71
C VAL A 44 -19.24 -30.76 0.32
N ARG A 45 -19.80 -29.91 -0.52
CA ARG A 45 -20.19 -30.27 -1.89
C ARG A 45 -19.03 -30.08 -2.85
N PHE A 46 -18.28 -31.15 -3.13
CA PHE A 46 -17.31 -31.19 -4.19
C PHE A 46 -17.97 -31.54 -5.52
N VAL A 47 -17.46 -30.92 -6.59
CA VAL A 47 -17.73 -31.29 -7.98
C VAL A 47 -16.41 -31.63 -8.63
N TRP A 48 -16.41 -32.56 -9.57
CA TRP A 48 -15.20 -32.93 -10.27
C TRP A 48 -15.44 -33.01 -11.78
N GLU A 49 -14.40 -32.68 -12.53
CA GLU A 49 -14.32 -32.78 -13.98
C GLU A 49 -13.24 -33.80 -14.35
N LYS A 50 -13.40 -34.42 -15.52
CA LYS A 50 -12.38 -35.35 -16.03
C LYS A 50 -11.19 -34.54 -16.55
N GLY A 51 -10.00 -34.80 -15.98
CA GLY A 51 -8.72 -34.25 -16.43
C GLY A 51 -8.07 -35.12 -17.51
N LEU A 52 -6.77 -34.94 -17.71
CA LEU A 52 -5.98 -35.75 -18.63
C LEU A 52 -5.86 -37.19 -18.11
N GLY A 53 -6.15 -38.16 -18.97
CA GLY A 53 -6.16 -39.59 -18.60
C GLY A 53 -7.30 -39.95 -17.65
N ASN A 54 -6.98 -40.49 -16.47
CA ASN A 54 -7.95 -40.89 -15.43
C ASN A 54 -7.95 -39.93 -14.22
N GLU A 55 -7.36 -38.76 -14.34
CA GLU A 55 -7.35 -37.81 -13.25
C GLU A 55 -8.70 -37.13 -13.07
N ARG A 56 -9.03 -36.83 -11.80
CA ARG A 56 -10.16 -36.00 -11.42
C ARG A 56 -9.64 -34.63 -11.00
N ILE A 57 -10.21 -33.59 -11.60
CA ILE A 57 -9.99 -32.21 -11.21
C ILE A 57 -11.12 -31.81 -10.29
N TRP A 58 -10.82 -31.66 -9.01
CA TRP A 58 -11.78 -31.35 -7.97
C TRP A 58 -11.97 -29.85 -7.83
N SER A 59 -13.18 -29.43 -7.55
CA SER A 59 -13.55 -28.06 -7.14
C SER A 59 -14.70 -28.11 -6.15
N ILE A 60 -14.92 -27.05 -5.39
CA ILE A 60 -16.13 -26.89 -4.59
C ILE A 60 -17.23 -26.27 -5.45
N ASP A 61 -18.45 -26.78 -5.31
CA ASP A 61 -19.63 -26.17 -5.94
C ASP A 61 -19.69 -24.68 -5.63
N SER A 62 -19.85 -23.86 -6.66
CA SER A 62 -19.84 -22.40 -6.52
C SER A 62 -20.92 -21.87 -5.57
N LYS A 63 -22.07 -22.54 -5.52
CA LYS A 63 -23.17 -22.21 -4.60
C LYS A 63 -22.82 -22.57 -3.15
N PHE A 64 -22.12 -23.68 -2.96
CA PHE A 64 -21.72 -24.15 -1.63
C PHE A 64 -20.51 -23.40 -1.09
N ARG A 65 -19.64 -22.86 -1.98
CA ARG A 65 -18.44 -22.12 -1.60
C ARG A 65 -18.74 -20.89 -0.75
N THR A 66 -19.89 -20.25 -0.95
CA THR A 66 -20.33 -19.10 -0.17
C THR A 66 -20.75 -19.46 1.26
N ASP A 67 -21.03 -20.73 1.52
CA ASP A 67 -21.47 -21.21 2.83
C ASP A 67 -20.31 -21.74 3.70
N ILE A 68 -19.09 -21.84 3.15
CA ILE A 68 -17.93 -22.32 3.88
C ILE A 68 -17.39 -21.18 4.74
N ARG A 69 -17.62 -21.25 6.03
CA ARG A 69 -17.06 -20.35 7.04
C ARG A 69 -15.73 -20.89 7.49
N PHE A 70 -14.64 -20.12 7.25
CA PHE A 70 -13.34 -20.41 7.83
C PHE A 70 -13.27 -19.72 9.19
N PRO A 71 -12.87 -20.43 10.24
CA PRO A 71 -12.63 -19.77 11.52
C PRO A 71 -11.47 -18.77 11.33
N ILE A 72 -11.74 -17.51 11.62
CA ILE A 72 -10.72 -16.46 11.67
C ILE A 72 -10.15 -16.49 13.07
N GLY A 73 -8.84 -16.60 13.17
CA GLY A 73 -8.14 -16.53 14.43
C GLY A 73 -8.14 -15.11 14.99
N LYS A 74 -7.85 -14.98 16.29
CA LYS A 74 -7.81 -13.70 16.99
C LYS A 74 -6.81 -12.72 16.36
N ASP A 75 -5.62 -13.20 15.99
CA ASP A 75 -4.56 -12.39 15.41
C ASP A 75 -4.90 -11.89 14.00
N GLU A 76 -5.56 -12.74 13.19
CA GLU A 76 -6.03 -12.36 11.86
C GLU A 76 -7.14 -11.31 11.94
N TYR A 77 -8.04 -11.44 12.93
CA TYR A 77 -9.08 -10.44 13.15
C TYR A 77 -8.51 -9.09 13.59
N PHE A 78 -7.58 -9.06 14.55
CA PHE A 78 -6.90 -7.83 14.95
C PHE A 78 -6.13 -7.20 13.79
N SER A 79 -5.49 -8.02 12.97
CA SER A 79 -4.83 -7.54 11.74
C SER A 79 -5.83 -6.90 10.78
N ALA A 80 -7.03 -7.47 10.62
CA ALA A 80 -8.09 -6.89 9.79
C ALA A 80 -8.63 -5.56 10.35
N LEU A 81 -8.77 -5.44 11.67
CA LEU A 81 -9.13 -4.17 12.32
C LEU A 81 -8.08 -3.08 12.08
N PHE A 82 -6.79 -3.42 12.20
CA PHE A 82 -5.69 -2.51 11.89
C PHE A 82 -5.72 -2.06 10.42
N LEU A 83 -5.92 -3.00 9.49
CA LEU A 83 -6.02 -2.69 8.07
C LEU A 83 -7.21 -1.77 7.76
N LYS A 84 -8.36 -1.99 8.41
CA LYS A 84 -9.54 -1.11 8.29
C LYS A 84 -9.22 0.32 8.69
N ASP A 85 -8.47 0.50 9.78
CA ASP A 85 -8.07 1.82 10.26
C ASP A 85 -7.05 2.48 9.31
N ALA A 86 -6.11 1.72 8.78
CA ALA A 86 -5.13 2.19 7.80
C ALA A 86 -5.78 2.64 6.47
N LEU A 87 -6.97 2.11 6.13
CA LEU A 87 -7.72 2.50 4.92
C LEU A 87 -8.52 3.79 5.08
N LYS A 88 -8.51 4.46 6.23
CA LYS A 88 -9.25 5.72 6.47
C LYS A 88 -8.84 6.84 5.49
N VAL A 89 -7.64 6.81 4.95
CA VAL A 89 -7.21 7.74 3.88
C VAL A 89 -8.10 7.66 2.64
N LEU A 90 -8.78 6.52 2.43
CA LEU A 90 -9.72 6.29 1.32
C LEU A 90 -11.15 6.72 1.64
N LYS A 91 -11.34 7.50 2.71
CA LYS A 91 -12.66 7.97 3.16
C LYS A 91 -13.42 8.66 2.02
N GLY A 92 -14.70 8.30 1.88
CA GLY A 92 -15.58 8.82 0.86
C GLY A 92 -15.43 8.16 -0.52
N THR A 93 -14.57 7.15 -0.66
CA THR A 93 -14.40 6.43 -1.93
C THR A 93 -15.16 5.09 -1.94
N PRO A 94 -15.47 4.53 -3.13
CA PRO A 94 -16.03 3.18 -3.23
C PRO A 94 -15.17 2.08 -2.60
N ILE A 95 -13.86 2.32 -2.42
CA ILE A 95 -12.96 1.39 -1.75
C ILE A 95 -13.23 1.36 -0.24
N GLU A 96 -13.59 2.50 0.37
CA GLU A 96 -14.01 2.53 1.78
C GLU A 96 -15.26 1.69 1.98
N ASP A 97 -16.26 1.81 1.10
CA ASP A 97 -17.49 1.03 1.19
C ASP A 97 -17.23 -0.48 1.04
N ALA A 98 -16.37 -0.86 0.08
CA ALA A 98 -15.94 -2.23 -0.08
C ALA A 98 -15.18 -2.76 1.15
N ALA A 99 -14.34 -1.93 1.78
CA ALA A 99 -13.61 -2.28 3.00
C ALA A 99 -14.55 -2.42 4.22
N LYS A 100 -15.57 -1.57 4.34
CA LYS A 100 -16.63 -1.71 5.36
C LYS A 100 -17.39 -3.02 5.19
N HIS A 101 -17.85 -3.32 3.96
CA HIS A 101 -18.56 -4.55 3.67
C HIS A 101 -17.71 -5.80 3.96
N LEU A 102 -16.41 -5.78 3.58
CA LEU A 102 -15.47 -6.83 3.94
C LEU A 102 -15.35 -7.00 5.46
N SER A 103 -15.27 -5.90 6.21
CA SER A 103 -15.23 -5.93 7.68
C SER A 103 -16.47 -6.58 8.28
N GLU A 104 -17.66 -6.26 7.75
CA GLU A 104 -18.94 -6.88 8.17
C GLU A 104 -18.95 -8.38 7.89
N GLN A 105 -18.43 -8.80 6.74
CA GLN A 105 -18.28 -10.22 6.42
C GLN A 105 -17.31 -10.94 7.36
N LEU A 106 -16.18 -10.28 7.73
CA LEU A 106 -15.24 -10.84 8.70
C LEU A 106 -15.87 -10.95 10.09
N ASP A 107 -16.63 -9.95 10.51
CA ASP A 107 -17.39 -9.99 11.77
C ASP A 107 -18.37 -11.18 11.82
N ALA A 108 -19.04 -11.47 10.71
CA ALA A 108 -19.98 -12.59 10.62
C ALA A 108 -19.29 -13.97 10.61
N LEU A 109 -17.98 -14.04 10.43
CA LEU A 109 -17.20 -15.28 10.45
C LEU A 109 -16.59 -15.59 11.83
N LEU A 110 -16.70 -14.68 12.78
CA LEU A 110 -16.15 -14.85 14.12
C LEU A 110 -16.98 -15.88 14.90
N PRO A 111 -16.32 -16.79 15.66
CA PRO A 111 -17.00 -17.62 16.66
C PRO A 111 -17.64 -16.79 17.77
N ASP A 112 -18.78 -17.26 18.32
CA ASP A 112 -19.51 -16.53 19.38
C ASP A 112 -18.65 -16.29 20.62
N GLU A 113 -17.77 -17.24 20.98
CA GLU A 113 -16.84 -17.09 22.11
C GLU A 113 -15.83 -15.94 21.89
N LEU A 114 -15.41 -15.71 20.64
CA LEU A 114 -14.55 -14.58 20.28
C LEU A 114 -15.33 -13.27 20.20
N LEU A 115 -16.59 -13.31 19.80
CA LEU A 115 -17.46 -12.13 19.78
C LEU A 115 -17.65 -11.52 21.17
N ASP A 116 -17.84 -12.33 22.20
CA ASP A 116 -17.96 -11.87 23.58
C ASP A 116 -16.64 -11.27 24.11
N GLU A 117 -15.51 -11.88 23.76
CA GLU A 117 -14.18 -11.36 24.13
C GLU A 117 -13.84 -10.06 23.37
N ILE A 118 -14.17 -9.99 22.09
CA ILE A 118 -13.89 -8.87 21.19
C ILE A 118 -14.95 -7.76 21.33
N GLY A 119 -16.15 -8.04 21.79
CA GLY A 119 -17.22 -7.05 21.96
C GLY A 119 -16.75 -5.85 22.78
N ASN A 120 -16.02 -6.09 23.86
CA ASN A 120 -15.38 -5.05 24.66
C ASN A 120 -14.25 -4.30 23.91
N PHE A 121 -13.61 -4.91 22.92
CA PHE A 121 -12.55 -4.29 22.13
C PHE A 121 -13.08 -3.47 20.94
N LYS A 122 -14.25 -3.82 20.36
CA LYS A 122 -14.90 -2.99 19.31
C LYS A 122 -15.26 -1.60 19.84
N GLU A 123 -15.68 -1.51 21.10
CA GLU A 123 -16.00 -0.26 21.75
C GLU A 123 -14.73 0.52 22.13
N SER A 124 -13.59 -0.16 22.35
CA SER A 124 -12.35 0.45 22.80
C SER A 124 -11.48 1.09 21.70
N ASN A 125 -11.79 0.85 20.42
CA ASN A 125 -11.05 1.43 19.27
C ASN A 125 -9.53 1.28 19.44
N ILE A 126 -9.03 0.02 19.53
CA ILE A 126 -7.62 -0.30 19.89
C ILE A 126 -6.61 0.35 18.95
N PHE A 127 -6.99 0.56 17.69
CA PHE A 127 -6.15 1.17 16.67
C PHE A 127 -6.78 2.46 16.20
N GLU A 128 -6.00 3.52 16.20
CA GLU A 128 -6.40 4.81 15.64
C GLU A 128 -5.27 5.39 14.80
N ASN A 129 -5.56 5.63 13.53
CA ASN A 129 -4.63 6.36 12.67
C ASN A 129 -4.87 7.86 12.89
N VAL A 130 -3.89 8.52 13.51
CA VAL A 130 -3.93 9.97 13.78
C VAL A 130 -3.11 10.69 12.72
N GLU A 131 -3.79 11.47 11.87
CA GLU A 131 -3.17 12.29 10.83
C GLU A 131 -3.27 13.77 11.18
N ARG A 132 -2.29 14.57 10.76
CA ARG A 132 -2.32 16.04 10.96
C ARG A 132 -3.39 16.74 10.12
N GLY A 133 -3.99 16.05 9.21
CA GLY A 133 -5.06 16.49 8.33
C GLY A 133 -5.39 15.39 7.34
N SER A 134 -6.58 15.41 6.79
CA SER A 134 -7.02 14.43 5.80
C SER A 134 -7.70 15.13 4.63
N TYR A 135 -7.60 14.53 3.46
CA TYR A 135 -8.34 14.97 2.29
C TYR A 135 -9.67 14.22 2.20
N ASP A 136 -10.70 14.92 1.79
CA ASP A 136 -11.97 14.29 1.44
C ASP A 136 -11.94 13.85 -0.02
N TYR A 137 -11.99 12.53 -0.24
CA TYR A 137 -12.00 11.93 -1.57
C TYR A 137 -13.39 11.54 -2.07
N SER A 138 -14.48 11.98 -1.40
CA SER A 138 -15.85 11.66 -1.81
C SER A 138 -16.20 12.11 -3.23
N GLY A 139 -15.58 13.22 -3.70
CA GLY A 139 -15.71 13.70 -5.08
C GLY A 139 -14.72 13.07 -6.08
N PHE A 140 -13.85 12.13 -5.66
CA PHE A 140 -12.79 11.58 -6.48
C PHE A 140 -12.95 10.07 -6.74
N GLY A 141 -14.09 9.49 -6.38
CA GLY A 141 -14.35 8.04 -6.52
C GLY A 141 -14.14 7.55 -7.95
N ASP A 142 -14.72 8.25 -8.94
CA ASP A 142 -14.59 7.91 -10.36
C ASP A 142 -13.15 8.07 -10.84
N VAL A 143 -12.47 9.15 -10.43
CA VAL A 143 -11.04 9.38 -10.77
C VAL A 143 -10.16 8.24 -10.25
N ILE A 144 -10.40 7.78 -9.01
CA ILE A 144 -9.64 6.69 -8.42
C ILE A 144 -9.93 5.37 -9.15
N GLN A 145 -11.17 5.08 -9.48
CA GLN A 145 -11.55 3.88 -10.24
C GLN A 145 -10.95 3.89 -11.64
N ASP A 146 -11.02 5.00 -12.34
CA ASP A 146 -10.44 5.18 -13.66
C ASP A 146 -8.91 5.03 -13.64
N LEU A 147 -8.24 5.56 -12.63
CA LEU A 147 -6.81 5.34 -12.43
C LEU A 147 -6.48 3.87 -12.19
N ILE A 148 -7.25 3.18 -11.34
CA ILE A 148 -7.07 1.73 -11.11
C ILE A 148 -7.27 0.96 -12.42
N HIS A 149 -8.34 1.28 -13.15
CA HIS A 149 -8.62 0.66 -14.45
C HIS A 149 -7.46 0.89 -15.44
N ALA A 150 -6.97 2.12 -15.54
CA ALA A 150 -5.87 2.47 -16.42
C ALA A 150 -4.57 1.76 -16.06
N ILE A 151 -4.24 1.67 -14.76
CA ILE A 151 -3.07 0.94 -14.27
C ILE A 151 -3.15 -0.56 -14.62
N LEU A 152 -4.29 -1.20 -14.33
CA LEU A 152 -4.47 -2.63 -14.57
C LEU A 152 -4.49 -3.01 -16.05
N ASN A 153 -4.96 -2.12 -16.91
CA ASN A 153 -5.08 -2.36 -18.35
C ASN A 153 -4.02 -1.62 -19.19
N HIS A 154 -3.02 -1.04 -18.54
CA HIS A 154 -1.92 -0.30 -19.19
C HIS A 154 -2.41 0.81 -20.14
N LYS A 155 -3.44 1.55 -19.73
CA LYS A 155 -4.05 2.62 -20.53
C LYS A 155 -3.42 3.97 -20.22
N CYS A 156 -3.16 4.76 -21.27
CA CYS A 156 -2.78 6.17 -21.14
C CYS A 156 -3.95 7.00 -20.59
N CYS A 157 -3.64 8.08 -19.91
CA CYS A 157 -4.62 9.03 -19.41
C CYS A 157 -4.28 10.45 -19.87
N SER A 158 -5.30 11.20 -20.29
CA SER A 158 -5.25 12.65 -20.39
C SER A 158 -5.73 13.24 -19.08
N VAL A 159 -4.88 14.02 -18.41
CA VAL A 159 -5.14 14.53 -17.05
C VAL A 159 -5.04 16.05 -17.05
N LYS A 160 -6.15 16.74 -16.72
CA LYS A 160 -6.13 18.17 -16.40
C LYS A 160 -5.80 18.32 -14.91
N TYR A 161 -4.70 18.98 -14.62
CA TYR A 161 -4.11 19.00 -13.29
C TYR A 161 -3.77 20.41 -12.82
N LEU A 162 -4.09 20.72 -11.55
CA LEU A 162 -3.73 21.97 -10.89
C LEU A 162 -2.33 21.85 -10.27
N ARG A 163 -1.35 22.58 -10.79
CA ARG A 163 0.00 22.62 -10.26
C ARG A 163 0.03 23.29 -8.88
N GLY A 164 0.60 22.60 -7.88
CA GLY A 164 0.66 23.15 -6.51
C GLY A 164 1.65 24.29 -6.35
N SER A 165 2.68 24.38 -7.21
CA SER A 165 3.71 25.41 -7.13
C SER A 165 3.28 26.76 -7.76
N THR A 166 2.47 26.72 -8.81
CA THR A 166 2.09 27.94 -9.57
C THR A 166 0.61 28.26 -9.47
N GLY A 167 -0.24 27.31 -9.07
CA GLY A 167 -1.69 27.44 -9.13
C GLY A 167 -2.26 27.40 -10.55
N GLU A 168 -1.46 27.08 -11.55
CA GLU A 168 -1.88 27.01 -12.95
C GLU A 168 -2.40 25.61 -13.30
N GLU A 169 -3.38 25.57 -14.19
CA GLU A 169 -3.89 24.31 -14.75
C GLU A 169 -3.12 23.94 -16.02
N GLY A 170 -2.79 22.67 -16.12
CA GLY A 170 -2.17 22.10 -17.33
C GLY A 170 -2.80 20.76 -17.68
N THR A 171 -2.73 20.39 -18.96
CA THR A 171 -3.17 19.08 -19.43
C THR A 171 -1.95 18.24 -19.81
N TYR A 172 -1.89 17.01 -19.28
CA TYR A 172 -0.76 16.11 -19.41
C TYR A 172 -1.21 14.78 -19.97
N LEU A 173 -0.41 14.20 -20.86
CA LEU A 173 -0.54 12.80 -21.26
C LEU A 173 0.33 11.94 -20.35
N LEU A 174 -0.29 11.06 -19.59
CA LEU A 174 0.35 10.30 -18.54
C LEU A 174 0.11 8.81 -18.70
N GLU A 175 1.09 8.03 -18.28
CA GLU A 175 1.00 6.58 -18.12
C GLU A 175 0.99 6.24 -16.64
N PRO A 176 -0.17 6.04 -16.00
CA PRO A 176 -0.24 5.75 -14.58
C PRO A 176 0.35 4.38 -14.26
N ARG A 177 1.13 4.29 -13.19
CA ARG A 177 1.80 3.05 -12.77
C ARG A 177 1.34 2.54 -11.42
N LYS A 178 1.15 3.44 -10.46
CA LYS A 178 0.86 3.06 -9.07
C LYS A 178 0.15 4.17 -8.32
N ILE A 179 -0.82 3.81 -7.49
CA ILE A 179 -1.38 4.72 -6.49
C ILE A 179 -0.52 4.62 -5.24
N LEU A 180 -0.14 5.76 -4.69
CA LEU A 180 0.69 5.90 -3.51
C LEU A 180 -0.09 6.65 -2.43
N GLN A 181 0.13 6.26 -1.18
CA GLN A 181 -0.29 7.03 -0.02
C GLN A 181 0.95 7.69 0.59
N TYR A 182 0.86 8.98 0.83
CA TYR A 182 1.93 9.74 1.48
C TYR A 182 1.35 10.91 2.26
N ASP A 183 1.72 11.03 3.53
CA ASP A 183 1.34 12.11 4.46
C ASP A 183 -0.17 12.44 4.41
N GLY A 184 -1.02 11.42 4.59
CA GLY A 184 -2.48 11.54 4.58
C GLY A 184 -3.11 11.86 3.22
N ALA A 185 -2.33 11.87 2.14
CA ALA A 185 -2.81 12.14 0.79
C ALA A 185 -2.57 10.98 -0.18
N LEU A 186 -3.44 10.88 -1.20
CA LEU A 186 -3.29 9.93 -2.30
C LEU A 186 -2.64 10.61 -3.51
N TYR A 187 -1.69 9.88 -4.08
CA TYR A 187 -0.97 10.28 -5.29
C TYR A 187 -1.03 9.17 -6.33
N VAL A 188 -0.86 9.53 -7.57
CA VAL A 188 -0.56 8.58 -8.65
C VAL A 188 0.88 8.81 -9.12
N ALA A 189 1.71 7.77 -9.07
CA ALA A 189 2.99 7.76 -9.79
C ALA A 189 2.71 7.46 -11.24
N ALA A 190 3.04 8.39 -12.13
CA ALA A 190 2.83 8.27 -13.56
C ALA A 190 4.11 8.62 -14.33
N TYR A 191 4.28 7.98 -15.48
CA TYR A 191 5.35 8.34 -16.42
C TYR A 191 4.84 9.40 -17.39
N GLN A 192 5.56 10.49 -17.50
CA GLN A 192 5.31 11.58 -18.42
C GLN A 192 6.26 11.43 -19.62
N ARG A 193 5.71 11.04 -20.78
CA ARG A 193 6.53 10.73 -21.97
C ARG A 193 7.33 11.90 -22.49
N GLU A 194 6.75 13.10 -22.44
CA GLU A 194 7.37 14.31 -23.00
C GLU A 194 8.66 14.70 -22.26
N GLU A 195 8.69 14.47 -20.95
CA GLU A 195 9.84 14.80 -20.10
C GLU A 195 10.66 13.56 -19.72
N GLU A 196 10.21 12.37 -20.11
CA GLU A 196 10.86 11.07 -19.83
C GLU A 196 11.10 10.81 -18.33
N ILE A 197 10.19 11.28 -17.47
CA ILE A 197 10.31 11.17 -16.02
C ILE A 197 9.07 10.55 -15.37
N PHE A 198 9.27 9.97 -14.18
CA PHE A 198 8.18 9.60 -13.29
C PHE A 198 7.83 10.77 -12.36
N VAL A 199 6.57 11.17 -12.38
CA VAL A 199 6.03 12.24 -11.55
C VAL A 199 4.96 11.73 -10.58
N PRO A 200 4.94 12.22 -9.33
CA PRO A 200 3.83 12.02 -8.42
C PRO A 200 2.80 13.14 -8.61
N LEU A 201 1.56 12.78 -8.93
CA LEU A 201 0.46 13.73 -8.98
C LEU A 201 -0.50 13.48 -7.84
N ALA A 202 -0.80 14.51 -7.05
CA ALA A 202 -1.79 14.43 -5.98
C ALA A 202 -3.19 14.28 -6.58
N ILE A 203 -3.92 13.22 -6.19
CA ILE A 203 -5.22 12.89 -6.79
C ILE A 203 -6.24 14.01 -6.56
N HIS A 204 -6.22 14.67 -5.39
CA HIS A 204 -7.11 15.79 -5.06
C HIS A 204 -6.90 17.06 -5.91
N ARG A 205 -5.82 17.11 -6.72
CA ARG A 205 -5.55 18.22 -7.67
C ARG A 205 -5.91 17.87 -9.11
N ILE A 206 -6.38 16.65 -9.38
CA ILE A 206 -6.89 16.25 -10.69
C ILE A 206 -8.25 16.93 -10.89
N LYS A 207 -8.39 17.74 -11.93
CA LYS A 207 -9.62 18.42 -12.32
C LYS A 207 -10.46 17.60 -13.28
N GLU A 208 -9.81 16.96 -14.23
CA GLU A 208 -10.43 16.05 -15.18
C GLU A 208 -9.45 14.90 -15.46
N LEU A 209 -9.98 13.69 -15.60
CA LEU A 209 -9.24 12.52 -16.03
C LEU A 209 -10.02 11.82 -17.14
N ARG A 210 -9.33 11.45 -18.22
CA ARG A 210 -9.89 10.66 -19.32
C ARG A 210 -8.96 9.50 -19.59
N VAL A 211 -9.45 8.29 -19.45
CA VAL A 211 -8.73 7.09 -19.87
C VAL A 211 -8.82 7.00 -21.39
N LEU A 212 -7.68 6.85 -22.05
CA LEU A 212 -7.57 6.78 -23.50
C LEU A 212 -7.55 5.32 -23.97
N ASP A 213 -7.82 5.11 -25.25
CA ASP A 213 -7.71 3.78 -25.87
C ASP A 213 -6.26 3.34 -26.04
N ASP A 214 -5.32 4.30 -26.06
CA ASP A 214 -3.90 4.05 -26.17
C ASP A 214 -3.39 3.21 -25.03
N VAL A 215 -2.64 2.15 -25.37
CA VAL A 215 -1.99 1.25 -24.42
C VAL A 215 -0.51 1.60 -24.34
N PHE A 216 0.04 1.63 -23.15
CA PHE A 216 1.48 1.74 -22.98
C PHE A 216 2.10 0.37 -22.67
N PHE A 217 3.30 0.16 -23.19
CA PHE A 217 4.16 -0.91 -22.71
C PHE A 217 4.86 -0.38 -21.47
N GLN A 218 5.00 -1.16 -20.41
CA GLN A 218 5.60 -0.72 -19.13
C GLN A 218 7.11 -0.39 -19.25
N THR A 219 7.47 0.41 -20.24
CA THR A 219 8.83 0.89 -20.50
C THR A 219 8.84 2.42 -20.45
N PRO A 220 9.67 3.03 -19.59
CA PRO A 220 10.50 2.35 -18.58
C PRO A 220 9.65 1.69 -17.50
N GLU A 221 10.15 0.57 -16.93
CA GLU A 221 9.50 -0.14 -15.84
C GLU A 221 9.50 0.72 -14.57
N TYR A 222 8.36 0.74 -13.86
CA TYR A 222 8.25 1.41 -12.58
C TYR A 222 8.88 0.54 -11.48
N ASP A 223 9.96 1.03 -10.91
CA ASP A 223 10.62 0.44 -9.75
C ASP A 223 10.44 1.36 -8.55
N SER A 224 9.72 0.89 -7.52
CA SER A 224 9.45 1.68 -6.31
C SER A 224 10.71 2.09 -5.55
N SER A 225 11.78 1.29 -5.59
CA SER A 225 13.04 1.62 -4.92
C SER A 225 13.77 2.73 -5.68
N LYS A 226 13.85 2.63 -7.00
CA LYS A 226 14.42 3.67 -7.86
C LYS A 226 13.62 4.96 -7.80
N PHE A 227 12.28 4.85 -7.76
CA PHE A 227 11.40 6.02 -7.62
C PHE A 227 11.66 6.77 -6.32
N ARG A 228 11.91 6.06 -5.21
CA ARG A 228 12.17 6.67 -3.90
C ARG A 228 13.61 7.11 -3.68
N LYS A 229 14.56 6.58 -4.44
CA LYS A 229 15.99 6.86 -4.25
C LYS A 229 16.28 8.36 -4.34
N GLY A 230 16.92 8.89 -3.29
CA GLY A 230 17.27 10.30 -3.19
C GLY A 230 16.08 11.25 -3.05
N ARG A 231 14.88 10.75 -2.71
CA ARG A 231 13.69 11.55 -2.41
C ARG A 231 13.46 11.59 -0.91
N PHE A 232 13.46 12.77 -0.36
CA PHE A 232 12.99 12.96 1.03
C PHE A 232 11.47 13.13 1.01
N GLY A 233 10.73 12.01 1.00
CA GLY A 233 9.29 12.00 0.81
C GLY A 233 8.90 11.53 -0.60
N ILE A 234 7.97 12.22 -1.25
CA ILE A 234 7.42 11.78 -2.55
C ILE A 234 8.00 12.56 -3.74
N PHE A 235 8.38 13.82 -3.54
CA PHE A 235 8.90 14.66 -4.62
C PHE A 235 10.41 14.46 -4.81
N GLY A 236 10.84 14.45 -6.06
CA GLY A 236 12.24 14.37 -6.43
C GLY A 236 12.83 15.74 -6.76
N ALA A 237 14.15 15.81 -6.78
CA ALA A 237 14.90 16.93 -7.31
C ALA A 237 15.71 16.47 -8.53
N ASN A 238 16.12 17.44 -9.36
CA ASN A 238 16.92 17.16 -10.56
C ASN A 238 18.36 16.71 -10.24
N LYS A 239 18.81 16.98 -9.02
CA LYS A 239 20.17 16.68 -8.57
C LYS A 239 20.16 16.13 -7.14
N LEU A 240 20.97 15.12 -6.88
CA LEU A 240 21.26 14.66 -5.53
C LEU A 240 22.41 15.50 -4.96
N GLU A 241 22.28 15.83 -3.70
CA GLU A 241 23.27 16.59 -2.94
C GLU A 241 23.67 15.77 -1.70
N HIS A 242 24.93 15.93 -1.30
CA HIS A 242 25.37 15.45 0.01
C HIS A 242 24.84 16.40 1.09
N VAL A 243 23.77 15.98 1.77
CA VAL A 243 23.14 16.77 2.83
C VAL A 243 23.67 16.31 4.18
N GLU A 244 24.23 17.26 4.96
CA GLU A 244 24.70 17.00 6.32
C GLU A 244 23.96 17.93 7.29
N LEU A 245 23.25 17.32 8.25
CA LEU A 245 22.40 17.99 9.24
C LEU A 245 22.91 17.67 10.64
N LYS A 246 22.99 18.69 11.50
CA LYS A 246 23.30 18.51 12.91
C LYS A 246 22.06 18.77 13.75
N PHE A 247 21.71 17.81 14.61
CA PHE A 247 20.62 17.90 15.56
C PHE A 247 21.14 18.00 16.98
N ASP A 248 20.53 18.88 17.76
CA ASP A 248 20.86 19.07 19.18
C ASP A 248 20.70 17.78 19.98
N ALA A 249 21.59 17.57 20.97
CA ALA A 249 21.59 16.39 21.81
C ALA A 249 20.24 16.11 22.50
N GLY A 250 19.43 17.14 22.76
CA GLY A 250 18.14 17.04 23.40
C GLY A 250 17.04 16.39 22.55
N ILE A 251 17.24 16.28 21.21
CA ILE A 251 16.24 15.73 20.29
C ILE A 251 16.71 14.49 19.52
N VAL A 252 17.87 13.96 19.86
CA VAL A 252 18.50 12.82 19.15
C VAL A 252 17.56 11.65 18.99
N TYR A 253 16.80 11.28 20.02
CA TYR A 253 15.86 10.14 20.00
C TYR A 253 14.72 10.26 18.98
N HIS A 254 14.44 11.46 18.50
CA HIS A 254 13.45 11.66 17.44
C HIS A 254 14.00 11.35 16.05
N ILE A 255 15.33 11.31 15.91
CA ILE A 255 16.03 11.18 14.63
C ILE A 255 16.67 9.81 14.47
N GLU A 256 17.42 9.34 15.47
CA GLU A 256 18.34 8.19 15.37
C GLU A 256 17.66 6.85 15.06
N ASN A 257 16.43 6.63 15.53
CA ASN A 257 15.71 5.37 15.39
C ASN A 257 14.86 5.29 14.12
N ARG A 258 14.99 6.26 13.22
CA ARG A 258 14.21 6.32 11.99
C ARG A 258 15.12 6.26 10.75
N ILE A 259 14.71 5.48 9.77
CA ILE A 259 15.35 5.46 8.45
C ILE A 259 14.69 6.54 7.60
N TRP A 260 15.43 7.63 7.35
CA TRP A 260 15.00 8.77 6.56
C TRP A 260 15.26 8.57 5.06
N ASP A 261 16.42 7.98 4.75
CA ASP A 261 16.83 7.58 3.41
C ASP A 261 17.77 6.37 3.49
N GLU A 262 17.84 5.56 2.43
CA GLU A 262 18.70 4.37 2.38
C GLU A 262 20.20 4.72 2.41
N SER A 263 20.57 5.93 2.00
CA SER A 263 21.95 6.43 2.01
C SER A 263 22.39 7.03 3.34
N GLN A 264 21.49 7.05 4.36
CA GLN A 264 21.78 7.75 5.60
C GLN A 264 22.97 7.18 6.37
N GLU A 265 23.79 8.07 6.88
CA GLU A 265 24.81 7.78 7.88
C GLU A 265 24.55 8.61 9.14
N ILE A 266 24.62 7.98 10.30
CA ILE A 266 24.44 8.64 11.59
C ILE A 266 25.76 8.62 12.37
N GLY A 267 26.16 9.77 12.87
CA GLY A 267 27.29 9.94 13.75
C GLY A 267 26.98 10.93 14.89
N TYR A 268 27.93 11.12 15.81
CA TYR A 268 27.78 12.03 16.93
C TYR A 268 29.02 12.90 17.11
N ASP A 269 28.80 14.15 17.45
CA ASP A 269 29.90 15.04 17.85
C ASP A 269 30.28 14.84 19.32
N LYS A 270 31.37 15.51 19.77
CA LYS A 270 31.87 15.41 21.15
C LYS A 270 30.89 15.95 22.22
N LYS A 271 29.86 16.67 21.81
CA LYS A 271 28.82 17.23 22.68
C LYS A 271 27.55 16.36 22.70
N GLY A 272 27.55 15.23 21.96
CA GLY A 272 26.41 14.34 21.85
C GLY A 272 25.35 14.80 20.84
N ASN A 273 25.63 15.81 20.01
CA ASN A 273 24.75 16.18 18.92
C ASN A 273 24.83 15.13 17.82
N LEU A 274 23.70 14.79 17.21
CA LEU A 274 23.61 13.83 16.11
C LEU A 274 23.97 14.52 14.78
N ILE A 275 24.78 13.86 13.99
CA ILE A 275 25.10 14.26 12.61
C ILE A 275 24.45 13.25 11.67
N LEU A 276 23.48 13.69 10.88
CA LEU A 276 22.81 12.90 9.86
C LEU A 276 23.33 13.32 8.48
N LYS A 277 23.85 12.36 7.72
CA LYS A 277 24.33 12.54 6.34
C LYS A 277 23.47 11.74 5.40
N MET A 278 23.14 12.30 4.25
CA MET A 278 22.30 11.66 3.24
C MET A 278 22.66 12.17 1.84
N GLU A 279 22.52 11.30 0.83
CA GLU A 279 22.63 11.66 -0.59
C GLU A 279 21.23 11.84 -1.16
N ILE A 280 20.64 13.01 -1.03
CA ILE A 280 19.24 13.29 -1.37
C ILE A 280 19.06 14.58 -2.14
N GLY A 281 17.92 14.70 -2.82
CA GLY A 281 17.51 15.93 -3.47
C GLY A 281 17.00 16.97 -2.47
N ILE A 282 17.39 18.22 -2.65
CA ILE A 282 16.84 19.34 -1.88
C ILE A 282 15.46 19.67 -2.45
N THR A 283 14.42 19.35 -1.70
CA THR A 283 13.02 19.52 -2.07
C THR A 283 12.31 20.38 -1.04
N PRO A 284 11.14 20.97 -1.37
CA PRO A 284 10.33 21.69 -0.38
C PRO A 284 9.95 20.84 0.83
N GLU A 285 9.84 19.51 0.68
CA GLU A 285 9.57 18.59 1.79
C GLU A 285 10.74 18.53 2.76
N LEU A 286 11.97 18.40 2.25
CA LEU A 286 13.18 18.43 3.07
C LEU A 286 13.31 19.79 3.79
N VAL A 287 13.10 20.88 3.07
CA VAL A 287 13.11 22.24 3.64
C VAL A 287 12.10 22.35 4.78
N SER A 288 10.85 21.99 4.53
CA SER A 288 9.78 22.04 5.55
C SER A 288 10.10 21.17 6.77
N TRP A 289 10.67 19.99 6.56
CA TRP A 289 11.06 19.10 7.64
C TRP A 289 12.17 19.70 8.51
N ILE A 290 13.21 20.27 7.89
CA ILE A 290 14.32 20.94 8.60
C ILE A 290 13.79 22.14 9.40
N LEU A 291 12.97 22.98 8.77
CA LEU A 291 12.36 24.16 9.42
C LEU A 291 11.47 23.76 10.60
N GLY A 292 10.80 22.62 10.52
CA GLY A 292 9.98 22.07 11.63
C GLY A 292 10.77 21.80 12.91
N TRP A 293 12.08 21.57 12.82
CA TRP A 293 12.97 21.39 13.97
C TRP A 293 13.47 22.72 14.54
N GLY A 294 13.34 23.82 13.82
CA GLY A 294 13.74 25.14 14.24
C GLY A 294 15.19 25.17 14.72
N LYS A 295 15.44 25.80 15.85
CA LYS A 295 16.78 25.94 16.44
C LYS A 295 17.51 24.63 16.76
N TYR A 296 16.80 23.50 16.78
CA TYR A 296 17.39 22.21 17.11
C TYR A 296 18.02 21.49 15.91
N CYS A 297 17.84 22.02 14.69
CA CYS A 297 18.50 21.52 13.48
C CYS A 297 19.36 22.60 12.85
N THR A 298 20.57 22.23 12.45
CA THR A 298 21.49 23.11 11.70
C THR A 298 21.95 22.38 10.46
N VAL A 299 21.82 23.03 9.30
CA VAL A 299 22.39 22.51 8.04
C VAL A 299 23.88 22.77 8.06
N ILE A 300 24.70 21.71 7.92
CA ILE A 300 26.16 21.82 7.80
C ILE A 300 26.54 21.88 6.33
N ASN A 301 25.96 21.03 5.51
CA ASN A 301 26.21 20.95 4.08
C ASN A 301 24.88 20.67 3.30
N PRO A 302 24.71 21.26 2.11
CA PRO A 302 25.55 22.28 1.47
C PRO A 302 25.40 23.66 2.12
N VAL A 303 26.48 24.46 2.04
CA VAL A 303 26.56 25.79 2.71
C VAL A 303 25.56 26.78 2.11
N GLU A 304 25.27 26.67 0.81
CA GLU A 304 24.26 27.50 0.16
C GLU A 304 22.88 27.23 0.74
N PHE A 305 22.53 25.97 0.96
CA PHE A 305 21.26 25.55 1.55
C PHE A 305 21.09 26.06 2.99
N HIS A 306 22.20 26.13 3.76
CA HIS A 306 22.20 26.76 5.08
C HIS A 306 21.77 28.24 5.02
N LYS A 307 22.22 28.99 4.02
CA LYS A 307 21.86 30.42 3.84
C LYS A 307 20.35 30.53 3.47
N ASP A 308 19.85 29.65 2.60
CA ASP A 308 18.46 29.65 2.20
C ASP A 308 17.57 29.37 3.40
N ILE A 309 17.87 28.36 4.21
CA ILE A 309 17.12 28.05 5.43
C ILE A 309 17.11 29.21 6.42
N ASN A 310 18.25 29.86 6.64
CA ASN A 310 18.34 31.00 7.58
C ASN A 310 17.57 32.24 7.12
N ASN A 311 17.26 32.39 5.83
CA ASN A 311 16.42 33.47 5.32
C ASN A 311 14.93 33.25 5.57
N TYR A 312 14.52 32.03 6.02
CA TYR A 312 13.15 31.72 6.43
C TYR A 312 12.90 31.95 7.94
N TYR A 313 13.92 32.26 8.73
CA TYR A 313 13.84 32.70 10.13
C TYR A 313 14.00 34.22 10.23
#